data_b4e0bc947b7d6778d8a1c03bcbedd0b1
#
_entry.id   b4e0bc947b7d6778d8a1c03bcbedd0b1
#
_cell.length_a   1.000
_cell.length_b   1.000
_cell.length_c   1.000
_cell.angle_alpha   90.00
_cell.angle_beta   90.00
_cell.angle_gamma   90.00
#
_symmetry.space_group_name_H-M   'P 1'
#
loop_
_entity.id
_entity.type
_entity.pdbx_description
1 polymer ?
#
loop_
_entity_poly.entity_id
_entity_poly.type
_entity_poly.pdbx_seq_one_letter_code
_entity_poly.pdbx_strand_id
1 'polypeptide(L)'
;MTDDLLEENVPEIPEGYTRMNWFQGFGRQIGPMYERVNADKTYTRAFLVSEAHTNGMRNCHGGMLMAFADMALGHAISLQENRYWVTVRMVTDFVEAAKVGDWVEGTGVITGQEDDIFTVTGRIWCGDRTVMSATGVFKALGVRPPRRKA
;
A
#
# COMPACT_ATOMS: atom_id res chain seq x y z
N MET A 1 -27.44 20.06 25.55
CA MET A 1 -27.32 18.62 25.35
C MET A 1 -26.13 18.40 24.44
N THR A 2 -25.12 17.93 25.04
CA THR A 2 -23.74 18.01 24.70
C THR A 2 -23.38 17.16 23.47
N ASP A 3 -22.78 17.82 22.56
CA ASP A 3 -22.13 17.32 21.31
C ASP A 3 -20.79 16.65 21.67
N ASP A 4 -20.84 15.68 22.58
CA ASP A 4 -19.65 15.14 23.24
C ASP A 4 -19.47 13.62 22.99
N LEU A 5 -19.87 13.17 21.82
CA LEU A 5 -19.72 11.78 21.41
C LEU A 5 -19.21 11.72 19.99
N LEU A 6 -17.95 11.94 19.76
CA LEU A 6 -17.13 11.36 18.68
C LEU A 6 -15.76 12.06 18.68
N GLU A 7 -15.02 12.00 19.75
CA GLU A 7 -13.59 11.89 19.61
C GLU A 7 -13.34 10.52 18.95
N GLU A 8 -13.44 10.49 17.62
CA GLU A 8 -12.90 9.40 16.86
C GLU A 8 -11.45 9.24 17.32
N ASN A 9 -11.16 8.09 17.89
CA ASN A 9 -9.83 7.67 18.26
C ASN A 9 -9.01 7.64 16.97
N VAL A 10 -8.50 8.82 16.55
CA VAL A 10 -7.64 8.93 15.38
C VAL A 10 -6.40 8.11 15.72
N PRO A 11 -6.16 7.00 15.00
CA PRO A 11 -5.03 6.16 15.32
C PRO A 11 -3.75 6.96 15.20
N GLU A 12 -2.85 6.79 16.17
CA GLU A 12 -1.54 7.43 16.14
C GLU A 12 -0.75 6.92 14.92
N ILE A 13 -0.52 7.83 13.97
CA ILE A 13 0.23 7.51 12.75
C ILE A 13 1.71 7.54 13.09
N PRO A 14 2.48 6.49 12.81
CA PRO A 14 3.92 6.48 13.06
C PRO A 14 4.64 7.64 12.38
N GLU A 15 5.70 8.12 13.02
CA GLU A 15 6.49 9.25 12.53
C GLU A 15 6.99 9.04 11.09
N GLY A 16 6.97 10.10 10.32
CA GLY A 16 7.44 10.14 8.93
C GLY A 16 6.41 9.72 7.89
N TYR A 17 5.25 9.19 8.29
CA TYR A 17 4.18 8.85 7.36
C TYR A 17 3.29 10.04 7.04
N THR A 18 2.93 10.17 5.77
CA THR A 18 1.95 11.14 5.27
C THR A 18 0.77 10.41 4.67
N ARG A 19 -0.44 10.86 5.00
CA ARG A 19 -1.67 10.32 4.42
C ARG A 19 -1.72 10.60 2.93
N MET A 20 -2.04 9.58 2.15
CA MET A 20 -2.23 9.71 0.71
C MET A 20 -3.62 10.28 0.40
N ASN A 21 -3.68 11.33 -0.39
CA ASN A 21 -4.93 11.99 -0.78
C ASN A 21 -5.45 11.41 -2.10
N TRP A 22 -6.18 10.33 -2.03
CA TRP A 22 -6.94 9.81 -3.17
C TRP A 22 -8.38 10.31 -3.11
N PHE A 23 -8.79 10.96 -4.16
CA PHE A 23 -10.11 11.59 -4.20
C PHE A 23 -11.23 10.64 -4.64
N GLN A 24 -10.88 9.53 -5.30
CA GLN A 24 -11.83 8.55 -5.83
C GLN A 24 -11.20 7.17 -6.00
N GLY A 25 -12.04 6.20 -6.31
CA GLY A 25 -11.65 4.85 -6.67
C GLY A 25 -11.51 3.90 -5.48
N PHE A 26 -11.13 2.67 -5.80
CA PHE A 26 -11.07 1.58 -4.84
C PHE A 26 -10.06 1.85 -3.71
N GLY A 27 -8.88 2.38 -4.04
CA GLY A 27 -7.88 2.71 -3.02
C GLY A 27 -8.38 3.68 -1.95
N ARG A 28 -9.28 4.62 -2.32
CA ARG A 28 -9.92 5.48 -1.34
C ARG A 28 -10.88 4.72 -0.44
N GLN A 29 -11.64 3.77 -0.97
CA GLN A 29 -12.64 3.02 -0.21
C GLN A 29 -12.01 2.07 0.82
N ILE A 30 -10.85 1.49 0.50
CA ILE A 30 -10.13 0.60 1.40
C ILE A 30 -9.07 1.33 2.24
N GLY A 31 -8.90 2.66 2.03
CA GLY A 31 -7.99 3.49 2.81
C GLY A 31 -8.51 3.85 4.21
N PRO A 32 -7.83 4.77 4.88
CA PRO A 32 -6.71 5.59 4.38
C PRO A 32 -5.41 4.81 4.19
N MET A 33 -4.63 5.22 3.20
CA MET A 33 -3.26 4.75 2.95
C MET A 33 -2.26 5.84 3.28
N TYR A 34 -1.07 5.42 3.65
CA TYR A 34 0.03 6.29 4.07
C TYR A 34 1.30 5.96 3.30
N GLU A 35 2.19 6.93 3.21
CA GLU A 35 3.48 6.77 2.56
C GLU A 35 4.57 7.48 3.35
N ARG A 36 5.73 6.86 3.44
CA ARG A 36 6.95 7.45 3.96
C ARG A 36 8.05 7.32 2.92
N VAL A 37 8.77 8.41 2.65
CA VAL A 37 10.02 8.38 1.89
C VAL A 37 11.16 8.15 2.88
N ASN A 38 11.91 7.09 2.67
CA ASN A 38 13.03 6.71 3.54
C ASN A 38 14.28 7.54 3.21
N ALA A 39 15.25 7.57 4.13
CA ALA A 39 16.49 8.34 3.98
C ALA A 39 17.31 7.93 2.75
N ASP A 40 17.25 6.67 2.33
CA ASP A 40 17.88 6.13 1.13
C ASP A 40 17.08 6.38 -0.16
N LYS A 41 16.04 7.20 -0.08
CA LYS A 41 15.07 7.50 -1.16
C LYS A 41 14.18 6.34 -1.60
N THR A 42 14.21 5.21 -0.92
CA THR A 42 13.17 4.19 -1.03
C THR A 42 11.88 4.66 -0.37
N TYR A 43 10.81 3.95 -0.55
CA TYR A 43 9.52 4.28 0.04
C TYR A 43 8.96 3.11 0.84
N THR A 44 8.08 3.43 1.75
CA THR A 44 7.23 2.47 2.43
C THR A 44 5.80 2.97 2.39
N ARG A 45 4.88 2.14 1.93
CA ARG A 45 3.43 2.38 2.06
C ARG A 45 2.88 1.65 3.26
N ALA A 46 1.78 2.16 3.79
CA ALA A 46 1.19 1.55 4.97
C ALA A 46 -0.32 1.78 5.05
N PHE A 47 -0.99 0.93 5.82
CA PHE A 47 -2.36 1.15 6.27
C PHE A 47 -2.58 0.55 7.67
N LEU A 48 -3.55 1.08 8.39
CA LEU A 48 -4.01 0.51 9.64
C LEU A 48 -5.14 -0.49 9.35
N VAL A 49 -5.03 -1.71 9.83
CA VAL A 49 -6.10 -2.70 9.69
C VAL A 49 -7.31 -2.28 10.52
N SER A 50 -8.43 -2.05 9.86
CA SER A 50 -9.73 -1.75 10.48
C SER A 50 -10.68 -2.94 10.39
N GLU A 51 -11.80 -2.88 11.08
CA GLU A 51 -12.86 -3.90 10.98
C GLU A 51 -13.33 -4.13 9.53
N ALA A 52 -13.41 -3.05 8.73
CA ALA A 52 -13.82 -3.13 7.33
C ALA A 52 -12.86 -3.94 6.45
N HIS A 53 -11.64 -4.13 6.89
CA HIS A 53 -10.61 -4.90 6.17
C HIS A 53 -10.63 -6.40 6.52
N THR A 54 -11.47 -6.84 7.45
CA THR A 54 -11.39 -8.19 8.02
C THR A 54 -12.23 -9.21 7.27
N ASN A 55 -11.85 -10.47 7.42
CA ASN A 55 -12.63 -11.65 7.04
C ASN A 55 -13.48 -12.14 8.23
N GLY A 56 -14.22 -13.22 8.02
CA GLY A 56 -15.06 -13.82 9.07
C GLY A 56 -14.34 -14.30 10.33
N MET A 57 -13.01 -14.43 10.29
CA MET A 57 -12.16 -14.75 11.44
C MET A 57 -11.55 -13.51 12.10
N ARG A 58 -11.94 -12.32 11.66
CA ARG A 58 -11.42 -11.02 12.13
C ARG A 58 -9.93 -10.80 11.88
N ASN A 59 -9.35 -11.52 10.93
CA ASN A 59 -8.03 -11.22 10.37
C ASN A 59 -8.18 -10.33 9.15
N CYS A 60 -7.15 -9.57 8.82
CA CYS A 60 -7.11 -8.81 7.58
C CYS A 60 -7.35 -9.75 6.40
N HIS A 61 -8.36 -9.45 5.60
CA HIS A 61 -8.74 -10.29 4.46
C HIS A 61 -7.60 -10.38 3.45
N GLY A 62 -7.32 -11.58 2.94
CA GLY A 62 -6.29 -11.78 1.93
C GLY A 62 -6.45 -10.89 0.71
N GLY A 63 -7.69 -10.63 0.29
CA GLY A 63 -7.98 -9.68 -0.79
C GLY A 63 -7.56 -8.24 -0.47
N MET A 64 -7.69 -7.80 0.78
CA MET A 64 -7.18 -6.49 1.21
C MET A 64 -5.65 -6.43 1.16
N LEU A 65 -4.98 -7.48 1.63
CA LEU A 65 -3.52 -7.57 1.56
C LEU A 65 -3.01 -7.59 0.12
N MET A 66 -3.71 -8.29 -0.79
CA MET A 66 -3.36 -8.31 -2.22
C MET A 66 -3.58 -6.95 -2.88
N ALA A 67 -4.69 -6.27 -2.58
CA ALA A 67 -4.94 -4.91 -3.08
C ALA A 67 -3.87 -3.93 -2.60
N PHE A 68 -3.50 -4.02 -1.34
CA PHE A 68 -2.41 -3.21 -0.78
C PHE A 68 -1.07 -3.52 -1.43
N ALA A 69 -0.72 -4.81 -1.60
CA ALA A 69 0.52 -5.23 -2.25
C ALA A 69 0.61 -4.72 -3.69
N ASP A 70 -0.49 -4.80 -4.45
CA ASP A 70 -0.56 -4.27 -5.81
C ASP A 70 -0.17 -2.78 -5.86
N MET A 71 -0.76 -1.99 -4.99
CA MET A 71 -0.47 -0.56 -4.90
C MET A 71 0.94 -0.27 -4.36
N ALA A 72 1.41 -1.07 -3.41
CA ALA A 72 2.74 -0.89 -2.84
C ALA A 72 3.84 -1.25 -3.83
N LEU A 73 3.73 -2.37 -4.54
CA LEU A 73 4.75 -2.81 -5.50
C LEU A 73 4.80 -1.91 -6.73
N GLY A 74 3.65 -1.63 -7.33
CA GLY A 74 3.58 -0.83 -8.57
C GLY A 74 4.09 0.60 -8.41
N HIS A 75 4.04 1.15 -7.21
CA HIS A 75 4.56 2.48 -6.93
C HIS A 75 6.07 2.63 -7.23
N ALA A 76 6.83 1.56 -7.17
CA ALA A 76 8.25 1.56 -7.54
C ALA A 76 8.47 2.08 -8.96
N ILE A 77 7.57 1.74 -9.89
CA ILE A 77 7.63 2.21 -11.29
C ILE A 77 7.36 3.71 -11.36
N SER A 78 6.37 4.20 -10.63
CA SER A 78 6.06 5.63 -10.58
C SER A 78 7.19 6.47 -10.01
N LEU A 79 7.94 5.94 -9.06
CA LEU A 79 9.12 6.62 -8.51
C LEU A 79 10.30 6.62 -9.48
N GLN A 80 10.53 5.54 -10.21
CA GLN A 80 11.65 5.43 -11.14
C GLN A 80 11.43 6.26 -12.40
N GLU A 81 10.23 6.20 -13.00
CA GLU A 81 9.97 6.77 -14.33
C GLU A 81 8.81 7.78 -14.39
N ASN A 82 8.16 8.07 -13.27
CA ASN A 82 6.98 8.94 -13.21
C ASN A 82 5.89 8.55 -14.22
N ARG A 83 5.62 7.26 -14.37
CA ARG A 83 4.62 6.72 -15.28
C ARG A 83 3.45 6.10 -14.53
N TYR A 84 2.29 6.07 -15.17
CA TYR A 84 1.22 5.16 -14.78
C TYR A 84 1.62 3.73 -15.08
N TRP A 85 1.00 2.79 -14.40
CA TRP A 85 1.22 1.37 -14.59
C TRP A 85 -0.08 0.59 -14.39
N VAL A 86 -0.11 -0.59 -14.96
CA VAL A 86 -1.16 -1.59 -14.75
C VAL A 86 -0.53 -2.93 -14.40
N THR A 87 -1.22 -3.70 -13.60
CA THR A 87 -0.77 -5.03 -13.18
C THR A 87 -1.07 -6.03 -14.27
N VAL A 88 -0.06 -6.77 -14.70
CA VAL A 88 -0.19 -7.89 -15.63
C VAL A 88 -0.44 -9.20 -14.86
N ARG A 89 0.37 -9.41 -13.83
CA ARG A 89 0.26 -10.59 -12.97
C ARG A 89 0.87 -10.28 -11.61
N MET A 90 0.27 -10.84 -10.58
CA MET A 90 0.84 -10.81 -9.23
C MET A 90 0.73 -12.18 -8.60
N VAL A 91 1.80 -12.64 -7.99
CA VAL A 91 1.88 -13.87 -7.21
C VAL A 91 2.17 -13.51 -5.77
N THR A 92 1.37 -14.02 -4.86
CA THR A 92 1.45 -13.69 -3.44
C THR A 92 1.48 -14.94 -2.58
N ASP A 93 2.30 -14.91 -1.54
CA ASP A 93 2.35 -15.93 -0.52
C ASP A 93 1.98 -15.31 0.82
N PHE A 94 0.86 -15.78 1.41
CA PHE A 94 0.40 -15.36 2.73
C PHE A 94 1.20 -16.12 3.79
N VAL A 95 1.93 -15.40 4.62
CA VAL A 95 2.86 -15.98 5.58
C VAL A 95 2.29 -15.97 6.99
N GLU A 96 1.73 -14.83 7.42
CA GLU A 96 1.18 -14.66 8.75
C GLU A 96 -0.03 -13.71 8.74
N ALA A 97 -0.92 -13.85 9.71
CA ALA A 97 -2.12 -13.03 9.81
C ALA A 97 -1.79 -11.62 10.30
N ALA A 98 -2.44 -10.62 9.71
CA ALA A 98 -2.57 -9.28 10.27
C ALA A 98 -3.96 -9.13 10.90
N LYS A 99 -4.06 -8.39 12.00
CA LYS A 99 -5.28 -8.22 12.80
C LYS A 99 -5.68 -6.76 12.88
N VAL A 100 -6.93 -6.52 13.27
CA VAL A 100 -7.40 -5.15 13.57
C VAL A 100 -6.45 -4.45 14.53
N GLY A 101 -6.05 -3.23 14.18
CA GLY A 101 -5.09 -2.44 14.93
C GLY A 101 -3.63 -2.62 14.50
N ASP A 102 -3.33 -3.61 13.67
CA ASP A 102 -1.98 -3.77 13.12
C ASP A 102 -1.68 -2.67 12.10
N TRP A 103 -0.50 -2.08 12.22
CA TRP A 103 0.07 -1.19 11.21
C TRP A 103 0.83 -2.03 10.19
N VAL A 104 0.24 -2.17 9.00
CA VAL A 104 0.79 -2.99 7.92
C VAL A 104 1.56 -2.11 6.97
N GLU A 105 2.79 -2.50 6.70
CA GLU A 105 3.73 -1.78 5.83
C GLU A 105 4.11 -2.63 4.63
N GLY A 106 4.48 -1.97 3.53
CA GLY A 106 4.89 -2.66 2.31
C GLY A 106 5.74 -1.78 1.41
N THR A 107 6.63 -2.43 0.66
CA THR A 107 7.47 -1.79 -0.35
C THR A 107 7.70 -2.72 -1.52
N GLY A 108 8.13 -2.17 -2.65
CA GLY A 108 8.53 -2.94 -3.82
C GLY A 108 9.89 -2.50 -4.34
N VAL A 109 10.61 -3.47 -4.90
CA VAL A 109 11.90 -3.26 -5.56
C VAL A 109 11.81 -3.79 -6.98
N ILE A 110 12.15 -2.97 -7.97
CA ILE A 110 12.23 -3.38 -9.37
C ILE A 110 13.41 -4.35 -9.50
N THR A 111 13.14 -5.55 -9.98
CA THR A 111 14.13 -6.62 -10.17
C THR A 111 14.47 -6.86 -11.63
N GLY A 112 13.68 -6.33 -12.54
CA GLY A 112 13.92 -6.42 -13.98
C GLY A 112 13.05 -5.45 -14.77
N GLN A 113 13.54 -5.07 -15.94
CA GLN A 113 12.81 -4.22 -16.87
C GLN A 113 13.21 -4.60 -18.31
N GLU A 114 12.22 -4.76 -19.16
CA GLU A 114 12.37 -4.87 -20.59
C GLU A 114 11.27 -4.05 -21.25
N ASP A 115 11.67 -3.00 -22.00
CA ASP A 115 10.76 -1.99 -22.55
C ASP A 115 9.80 -1.42 -21.47
N ASP A 116 8.51 -1.63 -21.63
CA ASP A 116 7.47 -1.16 -20.72
C ASP A 116 7.09 -2.20 -19.65
N ILE A 117 7.72 -3.37 -19.65
CA ILE A 117 7.43 -4.44 -18.71
C ILE A 117 8.43 -4.42 -17.57
N PHE A 118 7.90 -4.44 -16.34
CA PHE A 118 8.67 -4.44 -15.10
C PHE A 118 8.36 -5.67 -14.28
N THR A 119 9.37 -6.24 -13.67
CA THR A 119 9.21 -7.18 -12.56
C THR A 119 9.56 -6.49 -11.26
N VAL A 120 8.69 -6.65 -10.26
CA VAL A 120 8.83 -6.01 -8.94
C VAL A 120 8.62 -7.08 -7.88
N THR A 121 9.54 -7.14 -6.93
CA THR A 121 9.41 -8.01 -5.75
C THR A 121 9.15 -7.16 -4.53
N GLY A 122 8.28 -7.61 -3.64
CA GLY A 122 7.92 -6.87 -2.45
C GLY A 122 7.66 -7.75 -1.23
N ARG A 123 7.73 -7.11 -0.08
CA ARG A 123 7.39 -7.66 1.22
C ARG A 123 6.35 -6.79 1.87
N ILE A 124 5.38 -7.44 2.51
CA ILE A 124 4.37 -6.81 3.35
C ILE A 124 4.60 -7.31 4.77
N TRP A 125 4.67 -6.42 5.74
CA TRP A 125 5.02 -6.75 7.11
C TRP A 125 4.25 -5.93 8.14
N CYS A 126 4.25 -6.40 9.37
CA CYS A 126 3.76 -5.71 10.54
C CYS A 126 4.81 -5.84 11.65
N GLY A 127 5.41 -4.73 12.08
CA GLY A 127 6.55 -4.78 12.99
C GLY A 127 7.70 -5.59 12.40
N ASP A 128 8.11 -6.65 13.07
CA ASP A 128 9.15 -7.58 12.63
C ASP A 128 8.61 -8.80 11.86
N ARG A 129 7.28 -8.96 11.80
CA ARG A 129 6.62 -10.13 11.18
C ARG A 129 6.37 -9.91 9.70
N THR A 130 6.76 -10.85 8.85
CA THR A 130 6.32 -10.88 7.45
C THR A 130 4.90 -11.41 7.39
N VAL A 131 4.01 -10.63 6.80
CA VAL A 131 2.60 -10.98 6.58
C VAL A 131 2.40 -11.61 5.22
N MET A 132 3.06 -11.06 4.21
CA MET A 132 2.97 -11.53 2.82
C MET A 132 4.27 -11.24 2.08
N SER A 133 4.66 -12.12 1.17
CA SER A 133 5.60 -11.80 0.10
C SER A 133 4.86 -11.76 -1.25
N ALA A 134 5.34 -10.94 -2.15
CA ALA A 134 4.72 -10.77 -3.46
C ALA A 134 5.75 -10.52 -4.56
N THR A 135 5.44 -11.03 -5.75
CA THR A 135 6.15 -10.70 -6.98
C THR A 135 5.15 -10.32 -8.04
N GLY A 136 5.36 -9.19 -8.69
CA GLY A 136 4.46 -8.67 -9.70
C GLY A 136 5.15 -8.45 -11.04
N VAL A 137 4.37 -8.60 -12.11
CA VAL A 137 4.70 -8.14 -13.46
C VAL A 137 3.75 -7.00 -13.77
N PHE A 138 4.30 -5.86 -14.16
CA PHE A 138 3.57 -4.63 -14.42
C PHE A 138 3.92 -4.09 -15.80
N LYS A 139 2.97 -3.42 -16.42
CA LYS A 139 3.20 -2.66 -17.65
C LYS A 139 3.12 -1.17 -17.37
N ALA A 140 4.18 -0.45 -17.67
CA ALA A 140 4.18 0.99 -17.61
C ALA A 140 3.41 1.60 -18.79
N LEU A 141 2.66 2.64 -18.50
CA LEU A 141 1.85 3.39 -19.47
C LEU A 141 2.44 4.80 -19.68
N GLY A 142 1.61 5.75 -20.09
CA GLY A 142 2.03 7.13 -20.32
C GLY A 142 2.56 7.84 -19.07
N VAL A 143 3.25 8.93 -19.28
CA VAL A 143 3.81 9.79 -18.22
C VAL A 143 2.69 10.40 -17.39
N ARG A 144 2.86 10.43 -16.08
CA ARG A 144 1.92 11.07 -15.14
C ARG A 144 2.03 12.58 -15.28
N PRO A 145 0.90 13.30 -15.31
CA PRO A 145 0.94 14.76 -15.27
C PRO A 145 1.53 15.24 -13.93
N PRO A 146 2.11 16.46 -13.89
CA PRO A 146 2.57 17.03 -12.64
C PRO A 146 1.43 17.07 -11.62
N ARG A 147 1.72 16.70 -10.37
CA ARG A 147 0.74 16.83 -9.29
C ARG A 147 0.32 18.30 -9.19
N ARG A 148 -0.98 18.57 -9.32
CA ARG A 148 -1.51 19.90 -9.00
C ARG A 148 -1.20 20.13 -7.52
N LYS A 149 -0.43 21.18 -7.23
CA LYS A 149 -0.28 21.65 -5.85
C LYS A 149 -1.67 22.03 -5.36
N ALA A 150 -2.10 21.40 -4.30
CA ALA A 150 -3.31 21.79 -3.59
C ALA A 150 -3.12 23.18 -2.98
#